data_2fb471566e26d5d2847c0b9664a3e39e
#
_entry.id   2fb471566e26d5d2847c0b9664a3e39e
#
_cell.length_a   1.000
_cell.length_b   1.000
_cell.length_c   1.000
_cell.angle_alpha   90.00
_cell.angle_beta   90.00
_cell.angle_gamma   90.00
#
_symmetry.space_group_name_H-M   'P 1'
#
loop_
_entity.id
_entity.type
_entity.pdbx_description
1 polymer ?
#
loop_
_entity_poly.entity_id
_entity_poly.type
_entity_poly.pdbx_seq_one_letter_code
_entity_poly.pdbx_strand_id
1 'polypeptide(L)'
;ACGYCGYGCRYGAKQGTLVTYLQDAFDHGAQFITECHADRVTHAAGRVTGVEATMNGHSLRIRSPRVVVAAGSVHSPALLKRSRLTNRHIGRHLHLHPVPAAIGIFDEPVRSWEGTMQAVACNQFENLEDGYGFVVEVPPAHPGLIALGLPWRDARSHKEFMLPAANAAFFFALVRDRDGGRVDIDRQGRPILKYSLSSYDARNVVRGGQECVRLLAAAGAHTIGGLYNNLAPYSARSGGDLEAYLGRIEQRGYIKND
;
A
#
# COMPACT_ATOMS: atom_id res chain seq x y z
N ALA A 1 -4.08 7.26 -22.86
CA ALA A 1 -3.99 6.59 -21.57
C ALA A 1 -5.32 6.75 -20.81
N CYS A 2 -5.90 5.65 -20.32
CA CYS A 2 -7.25 5.68 -19.74
C CYS A 2 -7.26 5.60 -18.20
N GLY A 3 -6.10 5.47 -17.54
CA GLY A 3 -5.99 5.40 -16.09
C GLY A 3 -6.42 4.09 -15.41
N TYR A 4 -6.87 3.07 -16.16
CA TYR A 4 -7.46 1.84 -15.59
C TYR A 4 -6.49 0.69 -15.36
N CYS A 5 -5.18 0.89 -15.44
CA CYS A 5 -4.20 -0.20 -15.33
C CYS A 5 -4.28 -0.96 -13.98
N GLY A 6 -4.65 -0.29 -12.89
CA GLY A 6 -4.82 -0.90 -11.57
C GLY A 6 -6.14 -1.64 -11.36
N TYR A 7 -7.15 -1.43 -12.24
CA TYR A 7 -8.54 -1.91 -12.06
C TYR A 7 -8.98 -2.91 -13.12
N GLY A 8 -8.05 -3.41 -13.89
CA GLY A 8 -8.30 -4.25 -15.05
C GLY A 8 -8.17 -3.48 -16.35
N CYS A 9 -7.44 -4.04 -17.28
CA CYS A 9 -7.17 -3.42 -18.57
C CYS A 9 -8.05 -4.01 -19.66
N ARG A 10 -9.15 -3.35 -19.99
CA ARG A 10 -10.06 -3.79 -21.06
C ARG A 10 -9.43 -3.84 -22.46
N TYR A 11 -8.29 -3.19 -22.64
CA TYR A 11 -7.57 -3.17 -23.92
C TYR A 11 -6.53 -4.28 -24.04
N GLY A 12 -6.36 -5.12 -23.01
CA GLY A 12 -5.31 -6.16 -23.00
C GLY A 12 -3.87 -5.63 -22.99
N ALA A 13 -3.67 -4.32 -22.78
CA ALA A 13 -2.35 -3.69 -22.83
C ALA A 13 -1.51 -3.92 -21.56
N LYS A 14 -2.14 -4.29 -20.44
CA LYS A 14 -1.43 -4.59 -19.20
C LYS A 14 -0.70 -5.93 -19.31
N GLN A 15 0.60 -5.91 -19.21
CA GLN A 15 1.46 -7.09 -19.19
C GLN A 15 1.58 -7.64 -17.76
N GLY A 16 0.48 -8.22 -17.25
CA GLY A 16 0.47 -8.87 -15.94
C GLY A 16 1.07 -10.27 -16.01
N THR A 17 1.44 -10.82 -14.86
CA THR A 17 2.07 -12.16 -14.75
C THR A 17 1.27 -13.27 -15.43
N LEU A 18 -0.06 -13.17 -15.47
CA LEU A 18 -0.93 -14.17 -16.10
C LEU A 18 -0.67 -14.31 -17.61
N VAL A 19 -0.46 -13.18 -18.29
CA VAL A 19 -0.28 -13.15 -19.76
C VAL A 19 1.19 -13.09 -20.17
N THR A 20 2.10 -13.25 -19.24
CA THR A 20 3.56 -13.28 -19.46
C THR A 20 4.15 -14.54 -18.82
N TYR A 21 4.76 -14.44 -17.66
CA TYR A 21 5.50 -15.54 -17.01
C TYR A 21 4.68 -16.81 -16.75
N LEU A 22 3.40 -16.70 -16.42
CA LEU A 22 2.58 -17.92 -16.22
C LEU A 22 2.29 -18.60 -17.54
N GLN A 23 2.05 -17.84 -18.61
CA GLN A 23 1.89 -18.40 -19.95
C GLN A 23 3.19 -19.08 -20.40
N ASP A 24 4.32 -18.39 -20.27
CA ASP A 24 5.64 -18.96 -20.64
C ASP A 24 5.93 -20.25 -19.85
N ALA A 25 5.63 -20.25 -18.54
CA ALA A 25 5.82 -21.44 -17.72
C ALA A 25 4.95 -22.62 -18.17
N PHE A 26 3.68 -22.36 -18.52
CA PHE A 26 2.77 -23.36 -19.06
C PHE A 26 3.28 -23.95 -20.39
N ASP A 27 3.71 -23.09 -21.30
CA ASP A 27 4.24 -23.48 -22.60
C ASP A 27 5.52 -24.33 -22.48
N HIS A 28 6.24 -24.18 -21.36
CA HIS A 28 7.42 -24.99 -21.00
C HIS A 28 7.09 -26.19 -20.09
N GLY A 29 5.82 -26.57 -19.97
CA GLY A 29 5.39 -27.79 -19.29
C GLY A 29 5.14 -27.64 -17.77
N ALA A 30 5.06 -26.44 -17.24
CA ALA A 30 4.64 -26.24 -15.85
C ALA A 30 3.17 -26.60 -15.68
N GLN A 31 2.85 -27.25 -14.57
CA GLN A 31 1.48 -27.57 -14.18
C GLN A 31 1.00 -26.63 -13.09
N PHE A 32 -0.22 -26.11 -13.21
CA PHE A 32 -0.86 -25.26 -12.22
C PHE A 32 -2.01 -26.00 -11.53
N ILE A 33 -1.97 -26.03 -10.22
CA ILE A 33 -3.07 -26.58 -9.40
C ILE A 33 -3.73 -25.38 -8.72
N THR A 34 -4.92 -25.04 -9.18
CA THR A 34 -5.74 -23.95 -8.62
C THR A 34 -6.61 -24.46 -7.47
N GLU A 35 -7.14 -23.52 -6.65
CA GLU A 35 -7.99 -23.82 -5.50
C GLU A 35 -7.35 -24.84 -4.52
N CYS A 36 -6.02 -24.79 -4.45
CA CYS A 36 -5.21 -25.68 -3.66
C CYS A 36 -4.47 -24.89 -2.56
N HIS A 37 -4.80 -25.15 -1.31
CA HIS A 37 -4.16 -24.54 -0.15
C HIS A 37 -2.93 -25.34 0.28
N ALA A 38 -1.76 -24.73 0.24
CA ALA A 38 -0.53 -25.35 0.80
C ALA A 38 -0.57 -25.27 2.33
N ASP A 39 -0.70 -26.40 2.98
CA ASP A 39 -0.81 -26.50 4.44
C ASP A 39 0.56 -26.43 5.11
N ARG A 40 1.52 -27.21 4.61
CA ARG A 40 2.91 -27.23 5.11
C ARG A 40 3.89 -27.80 4.09
N VAL A 41 5.13 -27.33 4.17
CA VAL A 41 6.29 -27.97 3.54
C VAL A 41 6.70 -29.17 4.39
N THR A 42 6.86 -30.34 3.79
CA THR A 42 7.33 -31.54 4.47
C THR A 42 8.84 -31.68 4.36
N HIS A 43 9.47 -32.10 5.44
CA HIS A 43 10.91 -32.29 5.49
C HIS A 43 11.28 -33.45 6.44
N ALA A 44 12.41 -34.11 6.19
CA ALA A 44 12.98 -35.16 7.00
C ALA A 44 14.49 -35.06 6.95
N ALA A 45 15.16 -35.28 8.09
CA ALA A 45 16.62 -35.23 8.21
C ALA A 45 17.24 -33.95 7.61
N GLY A 46 16.59 -32.78 7.82
CA GLY A 46 17.07 -31.50 7.33
C GLY A 46 16.88 -31.24 5.82
N ARG A 47 16.19 -32.14 5.11
CA ARG A 47 15.91 -32.01 3.66
C ARG A 47 14.43 -31.93 3.39
N VAL A 48 14.04 -31.08 2.43
CA VAL A 48 12.68 -30.98 1.94
C VAL A 48 12.28 -32.28 1.23
N THR A 49 11.08 -32.77 1.48
CA THR A 49 10.48 -33.96 0.85
C THR A 49 9.24 -33.66 0.00
N GLY A 50 8.65 -32.47 0.17
CA GLY A 50 7.50 -32.04 -0.62
C GLY A 50 6.62 -31.05 0.08
N VAL A 51 5.34 -31.07 -0.30
CA VAL A 51 4.29 -30.19 0.26
C VAL A 51 3.05 -31.02 0.56
N GLU A 52 2.44 -30.79 1.69
CA GLU A 52 1.06 -31.20 1.99
C GLU A 52 0.14 -30.02 1.73
N ALA A 53 -0.97 -30.29 1.06
CA ALA A 53 -1.95 -29.32 0.63
C ALA A 53 -3.37 -29.87 0.76
N THR A 54 -4.34 -28.99 0.77
CA THR A 54 -5.77 -29.32 0.73
C THR A 54 -6.40 -28.72 -0.54
N MET A 55 -7.09 -29.56 -1.30
CA MET A 55 -7.82 -29.18 -2.51
C MET A 55 -9.24 -29.75 -2.43
N ASN A 56 -10.26 -28.90 -2.49
CA ASN A 56 -11.67 -29.29 -2.39
C ASN A 56 -11.99 -30.19 -1.18
N GLY A 57 -11.36 -29.91 -0.02
CA GLY A 57 -11.50 -30.69 1.21
C GLY A 57 -10.71 -32.02 1.25
N HIS A 58 -10.01 -32.38 0.18
CA HIS A 58 -9.18 -33.57 0.10
C HIS A 58 -7.72 -33.26 0.34
N SER A 59 -7.04 -34.12 1.08
CA SER A 59 -5.59 -34.02 1.30
C SER A 59 -4.82 -34.40 0.04
N LEU A 60 -3.87 -33.56 -0.34
CA LEU A 60 -2.95 -33.75 -1.46
C LEU A 60 -1.53 -33.76 -0.93
N ARG A 61 -0.70 -34.72 -1.38
CA ARG A 61 0.74 -34.75 -1.09
C ARG A 61 1.53 -34.69 -2.39
N ILE A 62 2.33 -33.65 -2.54
CA ILE A 62 3.23 -33.45 -3.68
C ILE A 62 4.64 -33.74 -3.21
N ARG A 63 5.33 -34.71 -3.84
CA ARG A 63 6.72 -35.06 -3.54
C ARG A 63 7.66 -34.22 -4.39
N SER A 64 8.61 -33.56 -3.76
CA SER A 64 9.65 -32.79 -4.45
C SER A 64 10.85 -32.60 -3.52
N PRO A 65 12.08 -32.74 -4.02
CA PRO A 65 13.28 -32.40 -3.25
C PRO A 65 13.54 -30.91 -3.14
N ARG A 66 12.76 -30.07 -3.86
CA ARG A 66 12.87 -28.61 -3.85
C ARG A 66 11.49 -27.99 -3.81
N VAL A 67 11.31 -26.99 -2.97
CA VAL A 67 10.08 -26.20 -2.85
C VAL A 67 10.43 -24.72 -2.81
N VAL A 68 9.82 -23.94 -3.69
CA VAL A 68 9.90 -22.48 -3.67
C VAL A 68 8.66 -21.93 -2.97
N VAL A 69 8.86 -21.17 -1.90
CA VAL A 69 7.78 -20.53 -1.15
C VAL A 69 7.63 -19.10 -1.66
N ALA A 70 6.56 -18.85 -2.41
CA ALA A 70 6.26 -17.57 -3.06
C ALA A 70 4.85 -17.06 -2.70
N ALA A 71 4.39 -17.31 -1.46
CA ALA A 71 3.05 -16.98 -0.98
C ALA A 71 2.90 -15.53 -0.44
N GLY A 72 3.82 -14.64 -0.79
CA GLY A 72 3.82 -13.23 -0.36
C GLY A 72 4.29 -13.03 1.08
N SER A 73 4.40 -11.78 1.49
CA SER A 73 5.02 -11.37 2.76
C SER A 73 4.29 -11.84 4.01
N VAL A 74 3.02 -12.17 3.90
CA VAL A 74 2.18 -12.64 5.02
C VAL A 74 2.11 -14.16 5.08
N HIS A 75 1.79 -14.80 3.96
CA HIS A 75 1.54 -16.24 3.94
C HIS A 75 2.82 -17.08 3.83
N SER A 76 3.91 -16.55 3.24
CA SER A 76 5.19 -17.25 3.20
C SER A 76 5.73 -17.54 4.60
N PRO A 77 5.90 -16.54 5.50
CA PRO A 77 6.34 -16.83 6.87
C PRO A 77 5.33 -17.67 7.66
N ALA A 78 4.03 -17.51 7.42
CA ALA A 78 3.02 -18.34 8.07
C ALA A 78 3.15 -19.81 7.64
N LEU A 79 3.36 -20.10 6.35
CA LEU A 79 3.61 -21.44 5.83
C LEU A 79 4.88 -22.06 6.45
N LEU A 80 5.96 -21.28 6.50
CA LEU A 80 7.23 -21.76 7.09
C LEU A 80 7.06 -22.10 8.59
N LYS A 81 6.30 -21.29 9.35
CA LYS A 81 5.98 -21.57 10.76
C LYS A 81 5.09 -22.82 10.91
N ARG A 82 4.04 -22.96 10.09
CA ARG A 82 3.22 -24.19 10.07
C ARG A 82 4.05 -25.44 9.76
N SER A 83 5.05 -25.28 8.91
CA SER A 83 5.98 -26.34 8.54
C SER A 83 7.02 -26.67 9.64
N ARG A 84 6.97 -25.97 10.80
CA ARG A 84 7.91 -26.11 11.92
C ARG A 84 9.38 -25.89 11.51
N LEU A 85 9.60 -25.08 10.49
CA LEU A 85 10.93 -24.63 10.09
C LEU A 85 11.41 -23.57 11.08
N THR A 86 12.62 -23.74 11.59
CA THR A 86 13.19 -22.88 12.63
C THR A 86 14.28 -21.99 12.05
N ASN A 87 14.00 -20.68 11.99
CA ASN A 87 14.99 -19.65 11.75
C ASN A 87 14.52 -18.39 12.46
N ARG A 88 15.43 -17.67 13.13
CA ARG A 88 15.12 -16.48 13.92
C ARG A 88 14.49 -15.35 13.10
N HIS A 89 14.67 -15.34 11.79
CA HIS A 89 14.16 -14.31 10.90
C HIS A 89 12.76 -14.60 10.33
N ILE A 90 12.26 -15.85 10.45
CA ILE A 90 10.93 -16.21 9.93
C ILE A 90 9.85 -15.35 10.61
N GLY A 91 9.13 -14.59 9.79
CA GLY A 91 8.06 -13.70 10.22
C GLY A 91 8.53 -12.39 10.88
N ARG A 92 9.81 -12.08 10.89
CA ARG A 92 10.33 -10.77 11.30
C ARG A 92 10.47 -9.84 10.11
N HIS A 93 10.66 -8.55 10.40
CA HIS A 93 10.88 -7.51 9.36
C HIS A 93 9.67 -7.34 8.44
N LEU A 94 8.47 -7.28 9.02
CA LEU A 94 7.26 -6.88 8.29
C LEU A 94 7.29 -5.34 8.13
N HIS A 95 7.50 -4.88 6.90
CA HIS A 95 7.47 -3.47 6.53
C HIS A 95 6.23 -3.21 5.67
N LEU A 96 5.52 -2.12 5.92
CA LEU A 96 4.22 -1.83 5.31
C LEU A 96 4.14 -0.48 4.59
N HIS A 97 5.26 0.23 4.41
CA HIS A 97 5.35 1.55 3.79
C HIS A 97 4.14 2.44 4.11
N PRO A 98 4.00 2.96 5.34
CA PRO A 98 2.87 3.80 5.73
C PRO A 98 2.75 5.01 4.81
N VAL A 99 1.51 5.40 4.49
CA VAL A 99 1.23 6.35 3.40
C VAL A 99 0.33 7.48 3.89
N PRO A 100 0.88 8.65 4.27
CA PRO A 100 0.10 9.87 4.41
C PRO A 100 -0.25 10.40 3.02
N ALA A 101 -1.39 11.06 2.92
CA ALA A 101 -1.87 11.64 1.67
C ALA A 101 -2.46 13.03 1.86
N ALA A 102 -2.47 13.81 0.78
CA ALA A 102 -3.14 15.10 0.71
C ALA A 102 -3.91 15.25 -0.61
N ILE A 103 -4.99 16.00 -0.56
CA ILE A 103 -5.82 16.40 -1.70
C ILE A 103 -5.76 17.90 -1.86
N GLY A 104 -5.56 18.38 -3.10
CA GLY A 104 -5.62 19.78 -3.49
C GLY A 104 -6.71 20.02 -4.50
N ILE A 105 -7.45 21.11 -4.35
CA ILE A 105 -8.48 21.57 -5.30
C ILE A 105 -7.95 22.77 -6.07
N PHE A 106 -8.09 22.71 -7.39
CA PHE A 106 -7.60 23.70 -8.35
C PHE A 106 -8.76 24.40 -9.05
N ASP A 107 -8.50 25.55 -9.66
CA ASP A 107 -9.47 26.23 -10.51
C ASP A 107 -9.71 25.48 -11.81
N GLU A 108 -8.65 24.93 -12.39
CA GLU A 108 -8.69 24.17 -13.63
C GLU A 108 -9.01 22.68 -13.40
N PRO A 109 -9.70 22.01 -14.34
CA PRO A 109 -9.92 20.58 -14.27
C PRO A 109 -8.61 19.77 -14.36
N VAL A 110 -8.32 18.98 -13.32
CA VAL A 110 -7.16 18.06 -13.25
C VAL A 110 -7.51 16.68 -13.79
N ARG A 111 -8.74 16.20 -13.53
CA ARG A 111 -9.22 14.88 -13.94
C ARG A 111 -8.24 13.74 -13.57
N SER A 112 -7.90 13.65 -12.31
CA SER A 112 -6.88 12.73 -11.76
C SER A 112 -7.10 11.23 -12.05
N TRP A 113 -8.21 10.87 -12.69
CA TRP A 113 -8.49 9.51 -13.16
C TRP A 113 -8.07 9.28 -14.62
N GLU A 114 -7.62 10.30 -15.33
CA GLU A 114 -7.14 10.21 -16.72
C GLU A 114 -5.61 10.07 -16.75
N GLY A 115 -5.09 9.45 -17.78
CA GLY A 115 -3.66 9.35 -17.98
C GLY A 115 -3.02 8.09 -17.37
N THR A 116 -1.70 8.06 -17.36
CA THR A 116 -0.92 6.96 -16.77
C THR A 116 -0.78 7.21 -15.28
N MET A 117 -1.23 6.24 -14.47
CA MET A 117 -1.07 6.32 -13.02
C MET A 117 0.41 6.21 -12.63
N GLN A 118 0.80 6.91 -11.56
CA GLN A 118 2.15 6.84 -10.97
C GLN A 118 3.28 7.04 -11.99
N ALA A 119 3.05 7.88 -13.01
CA ALA A 119 4.02 8.12 -14.08
C ALA A 119 5.17 9.05 -13.66
N VAL A 120 4.98 9.81 -12.58
CA VAL A 120 5.96 10.75 -12.04
C VAL A 120 6.06 10.54 -10.53
N ALA A 121 7.27 10.56 -10.02
CA ALA A 121 7.56 10.49 -8.59
C ALA A 121 8.58 11.57 -8.20
N CYS A 122 8.46 12.12 -7.00
CA CYS A 122 9.46 12.97 -6.38
C CYS A 122 10.26 12.14 -5.38
N ASN A 123 11.53 11.90 -5.67
CA ASN A 123 12.45 11.12 -4.85
C ASN A 123 13.40 11.98 -4.01
N GLN A 124 13.20 13.29 -3.97
CA GLN A 124 14.04 14.22 -3.22
C GLN A 124 14.13 13.88 -1.72
N PHE A 125 13.10 13.21 -1.19
CA PHE A 125 12.97 12.90 0.23
C PHE A 125 13.27 11.43 0.56
N GLU A 126 13.78 10.64 -0.37
CA GLU A 126 13.97 9.19 -0.17
C GLU A 126 15.10 8.86 0.82
N ASN A 127 16.02 9.80 1.02
CA ASN A 127 17.19 9.62 1.89
C ASN A 127 17.37 10.85 2.80
N LEU A 128 16.48 10.99 3.78
CA LEU A 128 16.51 12.10 4.73
C LEU A 128 17.45 11.83 5.91
N GLU A 129 17.41 10.60 6.47
CA GLU A 129 18.18 10.21 7.63
C GLU A 129 18.51 8.71 7.53
N ASP A 130 19.79 8.34 7.59
CA ASP A 130 20.29 6.96 7.58
C ASP A 130 19.75 6.08 6.41
N GLY A 131 19.50 6.68 5.25
CA GLY A 131 18.94 5.98 4.09
C GLY A 131 17.42 5.76 4.17
N TYR A 132 16.74 6.37 5.14
CA TYR A 132 15.27 6.34 5.29
C TYR A 132 14.66 7.69 4.95
N GLY A 133 13.42 7.64 4.50
CA GLY A 133 12.66 8.80 4.06
C GLY A 133 11.41 8.35 3.34
N PHE A 134 11.01 9.07 2.30
CA PHE A 134 9.82 8.76 1.51
C PHE A 134 9.94 9.24 0.07
N VAL A 135 9.14 8.63 -0.80
CA VAL A 135 8.93 9.06 -2.19
C VAL A 135 7.52 9.60 -2.31
N VAL A 136 7.34 10.75 -2.98
CA VAL A 136 5.99 11.28 -3.25
C VAL A 136 5.55 10.83 -4.63
N GLU A 137 4.35 10.26 -4.69
CA GLU A 137 3.74 9.72 -5.91
C GLU A 137 2.30 10.22 -6.10
N VAL A 138 1.79 10.05 -7.31
CA VAL A 138 0.41 10.39 -7.67
C VAL A 138 -0.42 9.11 -7.75
N PRO A 139 -1.36 8.86 -6.82
CA PRO A 139 -2.23 7.70 -6.89
C PRO A 139 -3.25 7.82 -8.03
N PRO A 140 -3.75 6.70 -8.55
CA PRO A 140 -4.92 6.74 -9.42
C PRO A 140 -6.13 7.22 -8.61
N ALA A 141 -6.77 8.29 -9.05
CA ALA A 141 -7.83 8.95 -8.30
C ALA A 141 -9.18 8.88 -9.02
N HIS A 142 -9.70 7.67 -9.24
CA HIS A 142 -11.07 7.49 -9.74
C HIS A 142 -12.08 8.01 -8.71
N PRO A 143 -13.19 8.63 -9.15
CA PRO A 143 -14.18 9.23 -8.24
C PRO A 143 -14.67 8.29 -7.14
N GLY A 144 -14.86 7.00 -7.43
CA GLY A 144 -15.24 6.00 -6.43
C GLY A 144 -14.17 5.78 -5.36
N LEU A 145 -12.87 5.83 -5.72
CA LEU A 145 -11.77 5.73 -4.75
C LEU A 145 -11.61 7.01 -3.96
N ILE A 146 -11.80 8.17 -4.59
CA ILE A 146 -11.83 9.45 -3.89
C ILE A 146 -12.89 9.40 -2.80
N ALA A 147 -14.10 8.96 -3.15
CA ALA A 147 -15.22 8.84 -2.21
C ALA A 147 -14.92 7.90 -1.03
N LEU A 148 -14.20 6.79 -1.28
CA LEU A 148 -13.80 5.85 -0.22
C LEU A 148 -12.66 6.38 0.66
N GLY A 149 -11.72 7.12 0.07
CA GLY A 149 -10.54 7.62 0.77
C GLY A 149 -10.77 8.88 1.58
N LEU A 150 -11.84 9.62 1.32
CA LEU A 150 -12.16 10.83 2.08
C LEU A 150 -12.63 10.49 3.49
N PRO A 151 -12.16 11.22 4.52
CA PRO A 151 -12.66 11.06 5.88
C PRO A 151 -14.17 11.30 5.93
N TRP A 152 -14.92 10.29 6.37
CA TRP A 152 -16.36 10.42 6.53
C TRP A 152 -16.71 11.15 7.83
N ARG A 153 -17.43 12.24 7.70
CA ARG A 153 -18.03 12.99 8.83
C ARG A 153 -19.56 12.92 8.77
N ASP A 154 -20.11 13.38 7.67
CA ASP A 154 -21.54 13.38 7.35
C ASP A 154 -21.73 13.45 5.82
N ALA A 155 -22.96 13.19 5.36
CA ALA A 155 -23.30 13.17 3.95
C ALA A 155 -23.10 14.52 3.24
N ARG A 156 -23.29 15.62 3.95
CA ARG A 156 -23.16 16.98 3.39
C ARG A 156 -21.69 17.30 3.12
N SER A 157 -20.84 17.16 4.12
CA SER A 157 -19.41 17.44 3.97
C SER A 157 -18.75 16.51 2.96
N HIS A 158 -19.15 15.22 2.91
CA HIS A 158 -18.67 14.29 1.90
C HIS A 158 -19.08 14.73 0.47
N LYS A 159 -20.34 15.14 0.28
CA LYS A 159 -20.82 15.68 -0.99
C LYS A 159 -20.07 16.95 -1.40
N GLU A 160 -19.87 17.88 -0.48
CA GLU A 160 -19.12 19.11 -0.72
C GLU A 160 -17.68 18.84 -1.18
N PHE A 161 -17.02 17.82 -0.64
CA PHE A 161 -15.71 17.36 -1.09
C PHE A 161 -15.74 16.68 -2.47
N MET A 162 -16.81 15.97 -2.80
CA MET A 162 -16.93 15.26 -4.08
C MET A 162 -17.33 16.16 -5.25
N LEU A 163 -17.99 17.30 -4.99
CA LEU A 163 -18.41 18.24 -6.04
C LEU A 163 -17.24 18.70 -6.92
N PRO A 164 -16.07 19.11 -6.38
CA PRO A 164 -14.91 19.52 -7.17
C PRO A 164 -14.01 18.34 -7.57
N ALA A 165 -14.47 17.09 -7.58
CA ALA A 165 -13.61 15.93 -7.86
C ALA A 165 -12.85 16.03 -9.18
N ALA A 166 -13.43 16.68 -10.20
CA ALA A 166 -12.76 16.91 -11.49
C ALA A 166 -11.58 17.88 -11.39
N ASN A 167 -11.55 18.72 -10.36
CA ASN A 167 -10.51 19.71 -10.09
C ASN A 167 -9.54 19.25 -8.99
N ALA A 168 -9.67 18.01 -8.52
CA ALA A 168 -8.87 17.47 -7.43
C ALA A 168 -7.61 16.77 -7.93
N ALA A 169 -6.47 17.09 -7.31
CA ALA A 169 -5.24 16.31 -7.39
C ALA A 169 -4.89 15.68 -6.06
N PHE A 170 -4.18 14.56 -6.11
CA PHE A 170 -3.78 13.81 -4.94
C PHE A 170 -2.27 13.54 -4.97
N PHE A 171 -1.64 13.71 -3.82
CA PHE A 171 -0.31 13.18 -3.57
C PHE A 171 -0.34 12.25 -2.36
N PHE A 172 0.50 11.24 -2.40
CA PHE A 172 0.82 10.47 -1.22
C PHE A 172 2.34 10.30 -1.09
N ALA A 173 2.80 10.18 0.14
CA ALA A 173 4.19 9.87 0.41
C ALA A 173 4.32 8.41 0.85
N LEU A 174 5.06 7.61 0.09
CA LEU A 174 5.40 6.23 0.49
C LEU A 174 6.59 6.29 1.43
N VAL A 175 6.33 6.15 2.72
CA VAL A 175 7.37 6.19 3.73
C VAL A 175 8.07 4.83 3.80
N ARG A 176 9.38 4.83 3.68
CA ARG A 176 10.20 3.65 3.95
C ARG A 176 10.33 3.49 5.46
N ASP A 177 9.53 2.59 6.04
CA ASP A 177 9.57 2.32 7.47
C ASP A 177 10.86 1.56 7.86
N ARG A 178 11.52 2.08 8.90
CA ARG A 178 12.77 1.53 9.45
C ARG A 178 12.49 0.37 10.39
N ASP A 179 11.50 0.55 11.24
CA ASP A 179 11.22 -0.35 12.35
C ASP A 179 10.08 -1.30 11.96
N GLY A 180 10.45 -2.51 11.55
CA GLY A 180 9.52 -3.52 11.07
C GLY A 180 8.73 -4.23 12.18
N GLY A 181 7.53 -4.67 11.82
CA GLY A 181 6.71 -5.56 12.63
C GLY A 181 7.03 -7.04 12.42
N ARG A 182 6.05 -7.88 12.66
CA ARG A 182 6.19 -9.33 12.49
C ARG A 182 4.90 -10.03 12.07
N VAL A 183 5.06 -11.13 11.37
CA VAL A 183 4.02 -12.12 11.09
C VAL A 183 4.17 -13.30 12.02
N ASP A 184 3.11 -13.62 12.74
CA ASP A 184 3.01 -14.80 13.60
C ASP A 184 1.89 -15.71 13.09
N ILE A 185 1.62 -16.83 13.77
CA ILE A 185 0.47 -17.68 13.50
C ILE A 185 -0.33 -17.93 14.79
N ASP A 186 -1.65 -18.06 14.65
CA ASP A 186 -2.53 -18.49 15.71
C ASP A 186 -2.51 -20.03 15.90
N ARG A 187 -3.31 -20.54 16.82
CA ARG A 187 -3.42 -21.99 17.08
C ARG A 187 -3.96 -22.79 15.88
N GLN A 188 -4.68 -22.14 14.98
CA GLN A 188 -5.18 -22.71 13.73
C GLN A 188 -4.19 -22.57 12.56
N GLY A 189 -3.01 -21.96 12.79
CA GLY A 189 -2.00 -21.72 11.76
C GLY A 189 -2.31 -20.52 10.85
N ARG A 190 -3.30 -19.67 11.17
CA ARG A 190 -3.62 -18.47 10.40
C ARG A 190 -2.65 -17.35 10.75
N PRO A 191 -2.25 -16.49 9.79
CA PRO A 191 -1.31 -15.41 10.05
C PRO A 191 -1.89 -14.35 11.00
N ILE A 192 -1.07 -13.92 11.94
CA ILE A 192 -1.32 -12.78 12.83
C ILE A 192 -0.28 -11.72 12.53
N LEU A 193 -0.71 -10.53 12.15
CA LEU A 193 0.16 -9.38 11.91
C LEU A 193 0.30 -8.58 13.21
N LYS A 194 1.55 -8.29 13.59
CA LYS A 194 1.89 -7.40 14.69
C LYS A 194 2.76 -6.28 14.14
N TYR A 195 2.16 -5.13 13.93
CA TYR A 195 2.81 -3.96 13.38
C TYR A 195 2.34 -2.70 14.10
N SER A 196 3.25 -1.81 14.35
CA SER A 196 2.98 -0.44 14.83
C SER A 196 4.11 0.46 14.37
N LEU A 197 3.77 1.68 14.01
CA LEU A 197 4.79 2.68 13.71
C LEU A 197 5.62 3.01 14.95
N SER A 198 6.93 3.07 14.76
CA SER A 198 7.84 3.65 15.75
C SER A 198 7.69 5.18 15.76
N SER A 199 8.21 5.82 16.79
CA SER A 199 8.27 7.29 16.83
C SER A 199 9.14 7.87 15.69
N TYR A 200 10.15 7.11 15.24
CA TYR A 200 10.97 7.48 14.09
C TYR A 200 10.14 7.48 12.80
N ASP A 201 9.45 6.37 12.50
CA ASP A 201 8.65 6.23 11.28
C ASP A 201 7.45 7.19 11.29
N ALA A 202 6.84 7.41 12.47
CA ALA A 202 5.75 8.36 12.63
C ALA A 202 6.15 9.80 12.27
N ARG A 203 7.38 10.24 12.59
CA ARG A 203 7.89 11.57 12.16
C ARG A 203 7.97 11.65 10.63
N ASN A 204 8.45 10.61 9.97
CA ASN A 204 8.52 10.57 8.51
C ASN A 204 7.13 10.56 7.86
N VAL A 205 6.13 9.93 8.48
CA VAL A 205 4.74 10.00 8.04
C VAL A 205 4.21 11.43 8.12
N VAL A 206 4.41 12.11 9.25
CA VAL A 206 3.98 13.51 9.43
C VAL A 206 4.69 14.41 8.40
N ARG A 207 6.00 14.29 8.26
CA ARG A 207 6.78 15.05 7.28
C ARG A 207 6.33 14.79 5.85
N GLY A 208 6.08 13.54 5.48
CA GLY A 208 5.57 13.18 4.15
C GLY A 208 4.23 13.83 3.85
N GLY A 209 3.32 13.86 4.82
CA GLY A 209 2.05 14.57 4.70
C GLY A 209 2.21 16.07 4.51
N GLN A 210 3.14 16.71 5.24
CA GLN A 210 3.45 18.12 5.07
C GLN A 210 4.03 18.43 3.68
N GLU A 211 4.93 17.58 3.15
CA GLU A 211 5.49 17.78 1.82
C GLU A 211 4.45 17.59 0.71
N CYS A 212 3.51 16.64 0.85
CA CYS A 212 2.38 16.55 -0.07
C CYS A 212 1.56 17.85 -0.09
N VAL A 213 1.32 18.47 1.05
CA VAL A 213 0.62 19.76 1.17
C VAL A 213 1.42 20.88 0.50
N ARG A 214 2.73 20.98 0.75
CA ARG A 214 3.61 22.00 0.12
C ARG A 214 3.62 21.88 -1.40
N LEU A 215 3.73 20.66 -1.94
CA LEU A 215 3.72 20.41 -3.37
C LEU A 215 2.39 20.82 -4.00
N LEU A 216 1.24 20.51 -3.37
CA LEU A 216 -0.07 20.95 -3.85
C LEU A 216 -0.23 22.45 -3.82
N ALA A 217 0.23 23.14 -2.78
CA ALA A 217 0.21 24.58 -2.67
C ALA A 217 1.10 25.24 -3.74
N ALA A 218 2.31 24.74 -3.94
CA ALA A 218 3.24 25.20 -4.98
C ALA A 218 2.69 24.98 -6.40
N ALA A 219 1.89 23.93 -6.60
CA ALA A 219 1.19 23.66 -7.86
C ALA A 219 -0.04 24.57 -8.09
N GLY A 220 -0.44 25.40 -7.11
CA GLY A 220 -1.55 26.35 -7.24
C GLY A 220 -2.90 25.84 -6.69
N ALA A 221 -2.92 24.80 -5.88
CA ALA A 221 -4.16 24.39 -5.21
C ALA A 221 -4.64 25.47 -4.24
N HIS A 222 -5.88 25.93 -4.39
CA HIS A 222 -6.47 26.96 -3.52
C HIS A 222 -7.08 26.40 -2.23
N THR A 223 -7.41 25.11 -2.20
CA THR A 223 -7.90 24.40 -1.01
C THR A 223 -7.12 23.09 -0.89
N ILE A 224 -6.56 22.81 0.29
CA ILE A 224 -5.76 21.61 0.51
C ILE A 224 -6.20 20.95 1.81
N GLY A 225 -6.54 19.66 1.73
CA GLY A 225 -6.84 18.83 2.87
C GLY A 225 -5.84 17.66 2.97
N GLY A 226 -5.34 17.37 4.17
CA GLY A 226 -4.78 16.06 4.46
C GLY A 226 -5.92 15.06 4.68
N LEU A 227 -5.67 13.79 4.47
CA LEU A 227 -6.63 12.73 4.83
C LEU A 227 -6.61 12.49 6.36
N TYR A 228 -6.73 13.57 7.12
CA TYR A 228 -6.74 13.56 8.58
C TYR A 228 -8.16 13.75 9.10
N ASN A 229 -8.58 12.89 10.01
CA ASN A 229 -9.82 13.12 10.76
C ASN A 229 -9.67 14.39 11.61
N ASN A 230 -10.73 15.22 11.63
CA ASN A 230 -10.84 16.40 12.49
C ASN A 230 -9.81 17.54 12.25
N LEU A 231 -9.13 17.58 11.10
CA LEU A 231 -8.35 18.73 10.69
C LEU A 231 -9.08 19.47 9.56
N ALA A 232 -9.45 20.73 9.80
CA ALA A 232 -10.05 21.55 8.75
C ALA A 232 -9.03 21.83 7.64
N PRO A 233 -9.43 21.79 6.35
CA PRO A 233 -8.54 22.04 5.24
C PRO A 233 -7.98 23.47 5.26
N TYR A 234 -6.81 23.63 4.66
CA TYR A 234 -6.27 24.93 4.31
C TYR A 234 -7.06 25.53 3.15
N SER A 235 -7.27 26.85 3.15
CA SER A 235 -7.86 27.56 2.04
C SER A 235 -7.17 28.91 1.82
N ALA A 236 -6.47 29.04 0.70
CA ALA A 236 -5.86 30.30 0.27
C ALA A 236 -6.92 31.37 -0.02
N ARG A 237 -8.08 30.99 -0.56
CA ARG A 237 -9.20 31.88 -0.87
C ARG A 237 -9.79 32.56 0.37
N SER A 238 -9.70 31.92 1.52
CA SER A 238 -10.16 32.48 2.79
C SER A 238 -9.05 33.17 3.59
N GLY A 239 -7.91 33.48 2.96
CA GLY A 239 -6.76 34.13 3.61
C GLY A 239 -6.03 33.20 4.59
N GLY A 240 -6.10 31.88 4.36
CA GLY A 240 -5.42 30.90 5.22
C GLY A 240 -3.90 31.05 5.18
N ASP A 241 -3.26 30.81 6.32
CA ASP A 241 -1.81 30.70 6.46
C ASP A 241 -1.37 29.25 6.29
N LEU A 242 -0.55 29.00 5.25
CA LEU A 242 -0.05 27.66 4.95
C LEU A 242 0.88 27.11 6.04
N GLU A 243 1.77 27.94 6.57
CA GLU A 243 2.71 27.50 7.62
C GLU A 243 1.97 27.20 8.93
N ALA A 244 0.94 27.97 9.26
CA ALA A 244 0.08 27.66 10.39
C ALA A 244 -0.69 26.34 10.18
N TYR A 245 -1.09 26.01 8.94
CA TYR A 245 -1.70 24.72 8.63
C TYR A 245 -0.73 23.56 8.79
N LEU A 246 0.49 23.70 8.28
CA LEU A 246 1.56 22.71 8.43
C LEU A 246 1.95 22.49 9.89
N GLY A 247 1.99 23.58 10.68
CA GLY A 247 2.19 23.51 12.13
C GLY A 247 1.08 22.72 12.86
N ARG A 248 -0.18 22.83 12.42
CA ARG A 248 -1.28 22.02 12.97
C ARG A 248 -1.12 20.53 12.64
N ILE A 249 -0.64 20.19 11.44
CA ILE A 249 -0.31 18.80 11.07
C ILE A 249 0.78 18.26 12.00
N GLU A 250 1.82 19.04 12.24
CA GLU A 250 2.94 18.65 13.11
C GLU A 250 2.52 18.47 14.57
N GLN A 251 1.76 19.43 15.13
CA GLN A 251 1.25 19.37 16.50
C GLN A 251 0.31 18.18 16.72
N ARG A 252 -0.50 17.86 15.71
CA ARG A 252 -1.37 16.69 15.75
C ARG A 252 -0.56 15.40 15.74
N GLY A 253 0.53 15.36 14.98
CA GLY A 253 1.37 14.20 14.84
C GLY A 253 0.66 13.01 14.20
N TYR A 254 1.24 11.83 14.34
CA TYR A 254 0.60 10.57 13.97
C TYR A 254 -0.34 10.11 15.08
N ILE A 255 -1.59 9.85 14.72
CA ILE A 255 -2.58 9.25 15.61
C ILE A 255 -2.89 7.84 15.09
N LYS A 256 -2.77 6.85 15.96
CA LYS A 256 -3.14 5.49 15.65
C LYS A 256 -4.63 5.40 15.31
N ASN A 257 -4.98 4.84 14.17
CA ASN A 257 -6.35 4.72 13.63
C ASN A 257 -6.91 6.01 12.97
N ASP A 258 -6.03 6.87 12.50
CA ASP A 258 -6.40 7.90 11.54
C ASP A 258 -6.54 7.33 10.13
#